data_0cc79c1cdb162eb3b88c3b0b23f8fc03
#
_entry.id   0cc79c1cdb162eb3b88c3b0b23f8fc03
#
_cell.length_a   1.000
_cell.length_b   1.000
_cell.length_c   1.000
_cell.angle_alpha   90.00
_cell.angle_beta   90.00
_cell.angle_gamma   90.00
#
_symmetry.space_group_name_H-M   'P 1'
#
loop_
_entity.id
_entity.type
_entity.pdbx_description
1 polymer ?
#
loop_
_entity_poly.entity_id
_entity_poly.type
_entity_poly.pdbx_seq_one_letter_code
_entity_poly.pdbx_strand_id
1 'polypeptide(L)'
;MQQLAGNLEGVAAAALNCGSNDNTFRTRGLSGHILGGSKVQRAHPQTGDEGGACPGLAGATVWAGQWDVGDCAPVPVAGPDGHVTRYGLEWLAKNSYEGQKQQVVHPRILWNAEIYQQAQVPSIDCQRFLQTDEGLKEFLQSFLLYGIAFVENVTPTKEHTEIVAKRISIIRETIYGRMWYFTSDFSRGDTAYTKLALDRHTDTTYFQEPCGIQVFHCLKHEGTGGRTLLVDGFHAAEQVRLQAPEHFELLAKVPLRHEYVEKVGGCHNHMIGVGPLLNVYPWNNELYLIRYNNYDRAVINTVPHPVVRRWYHAHRALTAELRRPRNELWVKLKPGKALFVDNWRVLHGREAFTGYRQLCGCYLTRDDVLSTARLLGLQA
;
A
#
# COMPACT_ATOMS: atom_id res chain seq x y z
N MET A 1 -8.26 30.79 3.70
CA MET A 1 -7.31 29.68 3.98
C MET A 1 -6.05 30.11 4.71
N GLN A 2 -5.35 31.17 4.29
CA GLN A 2 -4.14 31.67 5.00
C GLN A 2 -4.41 32.13 6.45
N GLN A 3 -5.56 32.73 6.74
CA GLN A 3 -5.92 33.16 8.11
C GLN A 3 -6.33 31.99 9.03
N LEU A 4 -6.87 30.92 8.48
CA LEU A 4 -7.15 29.69 9.23
C LEU A 4 -5.84 28.94 9.58
N ALA A 5 -4.88 28.92 8.66
CA ALA A 5 -3.57 28.32 8.88
C ALA A 5 -2.83 29.01 10.05
N GLY A 6 -2.79 30.35 10.06
CA GLY A 6 -2.13 31.10 11.14
C GLY A 6 -2.77 30.90 12.52
N ASN A 7 -4.09 30.70 12.58
CA ASN A 7 -4.81 30.45 13.82
C ASN A 7 -4.63 29.00 14.34
N LEU A 8 -4.48 28.02 13.40
CA LEU A 8 -4.23 26.63 13.77
C LEU A 8 -2.76 26.40 14.18
N GLU A 9 -1.83 27.19 13.65
CA GLU A 9 -0.41 27.16 14.06
C GLU A 9 -0.24 27.48 15.55
N GLY A 10 -0.97 28.48 16.07
CA GLY A 10 -0.96 28.82 17.48
C GLY A 10 -1.48 27.70 18.38
N VAL A 11 -2.50 26.96 17.94
CA VAL A 11 -3.10 25.86 18.70
C VAL A 11 -2.21 24.59 18.63
N ALA A 12 -1.59 24.31 17.48
CA ALA A 12 -0.66 23.19 17.32
C ALA A 12 0.63 23.39 18.13
N ALA A 13 1.16 24.62 18.19
CA ALA A 13 2.31 24.96 19.03
C ALA A 13 2.02 24.78 20.54
N ALA A 14 0.81 25.08 20.99
CA ALA A 14 0.38 24.86 22.35
C ALA A 14 0.26 23.36 22.70
N ALA A 15 -0.17 22.51 21.76
CA ALA A 15 -0.28 21.07 21.94
C ALA A 15 1.08 20.37 21.99
N LEU A 16 2.06 20.83 21.21
CA LEU A 16 3.41 20.25 21.21
C LEU A 16 4.22 20.56 22.47
N ASN A 17 3.88 21.65 23.21
CA ASN A 17 4.54 22.02 24.45
C ASN A 17 3.90 21.42 25.71
N CYS A 18 2.80 20.71 25.59
CA CYS A 18 2.15 20.03 26.74
C CYS A 18 2.95 18.86 27.32
N GLY A 19 4.07 18.46 26.69
CA GLY A 19 4.95 17.38 27.15
C GLY A 19 6.17 17.83 27.96
N SER A 20 6.41 19.13 28.14
CA SER A 20 7.52 19.67 28.94
C SER A 20 6.99 20.31 30.23
N ASN A 21 7.51 19.85 31.35
CA ASN A 21 7.16 20.26 32.71
C ASN A 21 7.53 21.72 33.06
N ASP A 22 7.06 22.71 32.33
CA ASP A 22 7.22 24.12 32.72
C ASP A 22 5.88 24.84 32.70
N ASN A 23 5.42 25.13 33.93
CA ASN A 23 4.12 25.66 34.33
C ASN A 23 4.01 27.18 34.18
N THR A 24 4.30 27.81 33.03
CA THR A 24 3.81 29.18 32.78
C THR A 24 3.91 29.53 31.28
N PHE A 25 2.81 29.37 30.57
CA PHE A 25 2.69 30.00 29.22
C PHE A 25 1.81 31.24 29.31
N ARG A 26 2.43 32.42 29.31
CA ARG A 26 1.76 33.68 28.99
C ARG A 26 1.83 33.89 27.47
N THR A 27 0.72 33.64 26.79
CA THR A 27 0.56 34.07 25.38
C THR A 27 0.35 35.59 25.38
N ARG A 28 1.34 36.33 24.87
CA ARG A 28 1.18 37.74 24.51
C ARG A 28 0.51 37.86 23.14
N GLY A 29 -0.68 38.43 23.16
CA GLY A 29 -1.21 39.26 22.10
C GLY A 29 -1.81 38.63 20.88
N LEU A 30 -3.03 38.12 21.01
CA LEU A 30 -4.00 38.15 19.91
C LEU A 30 -5.20 38.97 20.37
N SER A 31 -5.29 40.21 19.88
CA SER A 31 -6.47 41.07 20.10
C SER A 31 -7.60 40.56 19.20
N GLY A 32 -8.47 39.73 19.75
CA GLY A 32 -9.71 39.32 19.12
C GLY A 32 -10.91 39.93 19.84
N HIS A 33 -11.83 40.52 19.13
CA HIS A 33 -13.06 41.08 19.64
C HIS A 33 -13.90 40.00 20.36
N ILE A 34 -14.21 40.25 21.62
CA ILE A 34 -15.12 39.42 22.43
C ILE A 34 -16.55 39.82 22.09
N LEU A 35 -17.35 38.91 21.56
CA LEU A 35 -18.80 39.04 21.46
C LEU A 35 -19.44 38.11 22.47
N GLY A 36 -20.36 38.67 23.24
CA GLY A 36 -21.06 38.07 24.38
C GLY A 36 -21.88 36.81 24.03
N GLY A 37 -21.98 35.92 25.00
CA GLY A 37 -22.61 34.63 24.88
C GLY A 37 -24.11 34.65 24.58
N SER A 38 -24.54 33.83 23.68
CA SER A 38 -25.93 33.41 23.53
C SER A 38 -26.02 31.88 23.39
N LYS A 39 -27.11 31.33 23.95
CA LYS A 39 -27.37 29.90 24.08
C LYS A 39 -27.46 29.21 22.71
N VAL A 40 -26.71 28.10 22.60
CA VAL A 40 -26.72 27.22 21.40
C VAL A 40 -27.93 26.29 21.45
N GLN A 41 -28.86 26.42 20.50
CA GLN A 41 -29.84 25.38 20.18
C GLN A 41 -29.28 24.48 19.08
N ARG A 42 -29.39 23.17 19.26
CA ARG A 42 -29.05 22.17 18.25
C ARG A 42 -30.08 22.22 17.11
N ALA A 43 -29.65 22.48 15.88
CA ALA A 43 -30.43 22.27 14.68
C ALA A 43 -29.96 20.99 13.95
N HIS A 44 -30.93 20.12 13.59
CA HIS A 44 -30.73 18.99 12.69
C HIS A 44 -30.60 19.51 11.25
N PRO A 45 -29.79 18.89 10.38
CA PRO A 45 -29.72 19.27 8.98
C PRO A 45 -30.97 18.81 8.26
N GLN A 46 -31.71 19.74 7.70
CA GLN A 46 -32.69 19.44 6.64
C GLN A 46 -31.97 19.47 5.29
N THR A 47 -32.21 18.43 4.51
CA THR A 47 -31.77 18.30 3.13
C THR A 47 -32.55 19.28 2.25
N GLY A 48 -31.85 20.16 1.57
CA GLY A 48 -32.33 21.02 0.53
C GLY A 48 -31.26 21.27 -0.51
N ASP A 49 -31.52 20.74 -1.69
CA ASP A 49 -30.71 20.84 -2.89
C ASP A 49 -30.80 22.25 -3.45
N GLU A 50 -29.69 22.98 -3.58
CA GLU A 50 -29.51 24.03 -4.59
C GLU A 50 -28.03 24.35 -4.77
N GLY A 51 -27.56 24.26 -6.04
CA GLY A 51 -26.20 24.52 -6.45
C GLY A 51 -25.75 25.95 -6.21
N GLY A 52 -25.01 26.15 -5.12
CA GLY A 52 -24.31 27.38 -4.78
C GLY A 52 -22.82 27.07 -4.54
N ALA A 53 -21.96 27.85 -5.20
CA ALA A 53 -20.51 27.83 -4.95
C ALA A 53 -20.22 27.92 -3.45
N CYS A 54 -19.42 27.00 -2.92
CA CYS A 54 -18.97 27.05 -1.52
C CYS A 54 -18.40 28.43 -1.21
N PRO A 55 -18.97 29.21 -0.27
CA PRO A 55 -18.33 30.43 0.20
C PRO A 55 -17.01 30.03 0.88
N GLY A 56 -15.91 30.65 0.47
CA GLY A 56 -14.62 30.40 1.04
C GLY A 56 -14.65 30.57 2.57
N LEU A 57 -13.98 29.69 3.29
CA LEU A 57 -13.79 29.70 4.75
C LEU A 57 -12.98 30.89 5.28
N ALA A 58 -13.08 32.06 4.61
CA ALA A 58 -12.49 33.30 5.07
C ALA A 58 -13.30 33.83 6.26
N GLY A 59 -12.80 33.66 7.49
CA GLY A 59 -13.40 34.23 8.68
C GLY A 59 -13.68 33.27 9.85
N ALA A 60 -13.14 32.08 9.86
CA ALA A 60 -13.24 31.20 11.03
C ALA A 60 -12.44 31.80 12.21
N THR A 61 -13.09 31.94 13.38
CA THR A 61 -12.47 32.46 14.59
C THR A 61 -12.25 31.30 15.57
N VAL A 62 -11.02 31.16 16.07
CA VAL A 62 -10.69 30.23 17.15
C VAL A 62 -10.84 30.98 18.48
N TRP A 63 -11.62 30.44 19.39
CA TRP A 63 -11.78 30.99 20.73
C TRP A 63 -10.56 30.67 21.58
N ALA A 64 -9.72 31.68 21.86
CA ALA A 64 -8.64 31.56 22.84
C ALA A 64 -9.24 31.78 24.25
N GLY A 65 -9.65 30.70 24.91
CA GLY A 65 -9.96 30.69 26.34
C GLY A 65 -8.70 30.33 27.13
N GLN A 66 -8.66 30.74 28.40
CA GLN A 66 -7.65 30.27 29.34
C GLN A 66 -7.97 28.80 29.67
N TRP A 67 -7.12 27.87 29.23
CA TRP A 67 -7.31 26.43 29.41
C TRP A 67 -6.39 25.95 30.53
N ASP A 68 -6.93 25.29 31.55
CA ASP A 68 -6.13 24.56 32.52
C ASP A 68 -5.47 23.35 31.86
N VAL A 69 -4.18 23.19 32.07
CA VAL A 69 -3.30 22.19 31.38
C VAL A 69 -3.65 20.73 31.73
N GLY A 70 -4.73 20.50 32.51
CA GLY A 70 -5.19 19.15 32.91
C GLY A 70 -6.33 18.56 32.08
N ASP A 71 -7.07 19.36 31.30
CA ASP A 71 -8.23 18.90 30.57
C ASP A 71 -7.94 18.83 29.06
N CYS A 72 -7.97 17.63 28.48
CA CYS A 72 -7.99 17.41 27.03
C CYS A 72 -9.32 17.89 26.39
N ALA A 73 -9.79 19.08 26.78
CA ALA A 73 -11.06 19.62 26.31
C ALA A 73 -10.96 19.97 24.81
N PRO A 74 -11.96 19.62 23.99
CA PRO A 74 -11.95 19.92 22.57
C PRO A 74 -12.03 21.43 22.33
N VAL A 75 -11.18 21.93 21.41
CA VAL A 75 -11.11 23.34 21.01
C VAL A 75 -12.31 23.70 20.13
N PRO A 76 -13.13 24.70 20.50
CA PRO A 76 -14.20 25.16 19.66
C PRO A 76 -13.65 26.06 18.53
N VAL A 77 -14.08 25.77 17.33
CA VAL A 77 -13.79 26.58 16.12
C VAL A 77 -15.12 27.08 15.57
N ALA A 78 -15.31 28.40 15.49
CA ALA A 78 -16.51 29.01 14.96
C ALA A 78 -16.33 29.39 13.50
N GLY A 79 -17.27 28.97 12.64
CA GLY A 79 -17.38 29.41 11.26
C GLY A 79 -17.97 30.84 11.14
N PRO A 80 -17.85 31.49 9.97
CA PRO A 80 -18.44 32.82 9.73
C PRO A 80 -19.99 32.83 9.77
N ASP A 81 -20.61 31.67 9.64
CA ASP A 81 -22.04 31.43 9.75
C ASP A 81 -22.53 31.20 11.19
N GLY A 82 -21.62 31.29 12.18
CA GLY A 82 -21.89 31.04 13.59
C GLY A 82 -21.89 29.55 13.97
N HIS A 83 -21.62 28.63 13.03
CA HIS A 83 -21.48 27.23 13.33
C HIS A 83 -20.21 26.99 14.18
N VAL A 84 -20.34 26.21 15.26
CA VAL A 84 -19.22 25.88 16.16
C VAL A 84 -18.92 24.39 16.09
N THR A 85 -17.74 24.05 15.62
CA THR A 85 -17.22 22.69 15.64
C THR A 85 -16.17 22.55 16.75
N ARG A 86 -16.16 21.42 17.45
CA ARG A 86 -15.18 21.13 18.50
C ARG A 86 -14.20 20.08 18.03
N TYR A 87 -12.91 20.39 18.12
CA TYR A 87 -11.80 19.49 17.73
C TYR A 87 -10.95 19.12 18.94
N GLY A 88 -10.59 17.84 19.07
CA GLY A 88 -9.58 17.41 20.04
C GLY A 88 -8.21 18.00 19.69
N LEU A 89 -7.44 18.41 20.71
CA LEU A 89 -6.09 18.95 20.52
C LEU A 89 -5.17 17.97 19.79
N GLU A 90 -5.25 16.70 20.14
CA GLU A 90 -4.50 15.63 19.49
C GLU A 90 -4.83 15.50 18.00
N TRP A 91 -6.12 15.62 17.66
CA TRP A 91 -6.56 15.62 16.28
C TRP A 91 -6.03 16.83 15.51
N LEU A 92 -6.08 18.04 16.11
CA LEU A 92 -5.55 19.26 15.50
C LEU A 92 -4.04 19.17 15.28
N ALA A 93 -3.29 18.68 16.26
CA ALA A 93 -1.84 18.48 16.13
C ALA A 93 -1.50 17.48 15.01
N LYS A 94 -2.21 16.36 14.95
CA LYS A 94 -2.02 15.33 13.90
C LYS A 94 -2.36 15.82 12.50
N ASN A 95 -3.34 16.75 12.38
CA ASN A 95 -3.83 17.22 11.08
C ASN A 95 -3.36 18.65 10.76
N SER A 96 -2.39 19.20 11.50
CA SER A 96 -1.80 20.49 11.18
C SER A 96 -1.03 20.44 9.84
N TYR A 97 -1.12 21.49 9.06
CA TYR A 97 -0.41 21.58 7.76
C TYR A 97 1.11 21.45 7.92
N GLU A 98 1.64 21.95 9.01
CA GLU A 98 3.08 21.92 9.30
C GLU A 98 3.60 20.50 9.57
N GLY A 99 2.81 19.64 10.24
CA GLY A 99 3.18 18.25 10.55
C GLY A 99 3.11 17.29 9.36
N GLN A 100 2.44 17.67 8.26
CA GLN A 100 2.19 16.77 7.12
C GLN A 100 3.34 16.71 6.11
N LYS A 101 4.26 17.68 6.12
CA LYS A 101 5.28 17.82 5.07
C LYS A 101 6.31 16.69 4.98
N GLN A 102 6.43 15.85 6.00
CA GLN A 102 7.44 14.79 6.08
C GLN A 102 6.88 13.38 6.34
N GLN A 103 5.57 13.21 6.39
CA GLN A 103 5.01 11.89 6.64
C GLN A 103 5.06 11.02 5.39
N VAL A 104 5.80 9.92 5.49
CA VAL A 104 5.70 8.78 4.57
C VAL A 104 4.29 8.23 4.69
N VAL A 105 3.61 8.05 3.54
CA VAL A 105 2.22 7.57 3.53
C VAL A 105 2.09 6.22 4.25
N HIS A 106 3.13 5.36 4.10
CA HIS A 106 3.18 4.07 4.77
C HIS A 106 4.61 3.79 5.24
N PRO A 107 4.84 3.56 6.53
CA PRO A 107 6.14 3.12 7.01
C PRO A 107 6.51 1.79 6.36
N ARG A 108 7.71 1.75 5.75
CA ARG A 108 8.20 0.57 5.06
C ARG A 108 9.72 0.45 5.22
N ILE A 109 10.21 -0.76 5.26
CA ILE A 109 11.64 -1.06 5.26
C ILE A 109 11.99 -1.60 3.87
N LEU A 110 12.81 -0.85 3.11
CA LEU A 110 13.32 -1.30 1.83
C LEU A 110 14.43 -2.32 2.08
N TRP A 111 14.37 -3.47 1.40
CA TRP A 111 15.25 -4.58 1.71
C TRP A 111 15.92 -5.19 0.47
N ASN A 112 17.11 -5.70 0.70
CA ASN A 112 17.75 -6.74 -0.09
C ASN A 112 17.71 -8.06 0.70
N ALA A 113 18.20 -9.16 0.14
CA ALA A 113 18.15 -10.46 0.80
C ALA A 113 18.86 -10.46 2.18
N GLU A 114 19.99 -9.77 2.31
CA GLU A 114 20.75 -9.68 3.55
C GLU A 114 19.97 -8.91 4.63
N ILE A 115 19.44 -7.72 4.31
CA ILE A 115 18.63 -6.90 5.23
C ILE A 115 17.43 -7.72 5.72
N TYR A 116 16.71 -8.40 4.81
CA TYR A 116 15.56 -9.23 5.18
C TYR A 116 15.93 -10.38 6.10
N GLN A 117 17.04 -11.08 5.81
CA GLN A 117 17.53 -12.19 6.64
C GLN A 117 17.99 -11.73 8.02
N GLN A 118 18.69 -10.59 8.10
CA GLN A 118 19.12 -10.00 9.37
C GLN A 118 17.95 -9.52 10.23
N ALA A 119 16.87 -9.05 9.61
CA ALA A 119 15.67 -8.62 10.31
C ALA A 119 14.94 -9.77 11.02
N GLN A 120 15.20 -11.02 10.66
CA GLN A 120 14.59 -12.22 11.25
C GLN A 120 13.05 -12.10 11.35
N VAL A 121 12.40 -11.60 10.27
CA VAL A 121 10.95 -11.36 10.25
C VAL A 121 10.22 -12.65 10.61
N PRO A 122 9.39 -12.66 11.67
CA PRO A 122 8.74 -13.87 12.13
C PRO A 122 7.68 -14.36 11.15
N SER A 123 7.59 -15.67 10.99
CA SER A 123 6.39 -16.32 10.45
C SER A 123 5.39 -16.52 11.58
N ILE A 124 4.10 -16.39 11.30
CA ILE A 124 3.04 -16.53 12.30
C ILE A 124 2.42 -17.94 12.21
N ASP A 125 2.22 -18.58 13.35
CA ASP A 125 1.48 -19.85 13.41
C ASP A 125 0.01 -19.64 13.00
N CYS A 126 -0.53 -20.58 12.20
CA CYS A 126 -1.88 -20.49 11.65
C CYS A 126 -2.97 -20.37 12.74
N GLN A 127 -2.84 -21.10 13.83
CA GLN A 127 -3.83 -21.05 14.91
C GLN A 127 -3.83 -19.68 15.58
N ARG A 128 -2.66 -19.14 15.90
CA ARG A 128 -2.51 -17.80 16.47
C ARG A 128 -3.02 -16.73 15.51
N PHE A 129 -2.71 -16.85 14.22
CA PHE A 129 -3.17 -15.93 13.17
C PHE A 129 -4.69 -15.90 13.05
N LEU A 130 -5.35 -17.07 13.11
CA LEU A 130 -6.80 -17.17 12.94
C LEU A 130 -7.58 -16.77 14.20
N GLN A 131 -7.05 -17.06 15.39
CA GLN A 131 -7.82 -17.00 16.64
C GLN A 131 -7.58 -15.71 17.44
N THR A 132 -6.50 -14.97 17.16
CA THR A 132 -6.16 -13.75 17.92
C THR A 132 -5.95 -12.54 17.04
N ASP A 133 -6.38 -11.37 17.51
CA ASP A 133 -6.12 -10.11 16.82
C ASP A 133 -4.66 -9.68 16.95
N GLU A 134 -3.97 -10.07 18.03
CA GLU A 134 -2.54 -9.87 18.22
C GLU A 134 -1.72 -10.61 17.16
N GLY A 135 -2.08 -11.87 16.87
CA GLY A 135 -1.41 -12.66 15.82
C GLY A 135 -1.64 -12.06 14.43
N LEU A 136 -2.87 -11.63 14.13
CA LEU A 136 -3.18 -10.95 12.88
C LEU A 136 -2.45 -9.60 12.77
N LYS A 137 -2.40 -8.83 13.86
CA LYS A 137 -1.70 -7.54 13.93
C LYS A 137 -0.20 -7.70 13.67
N GLU A 138 0.46 -8.66 14.32
CA GLU A 138 1.87 -8.97 14.13
C GLU A 138 2.17 -9.37 12.67
N PHE A 139 1.31 -10.20 12.09
CA PHE A 139 1.39 -10.57 10.68
C PHE A 139 1.30 -9.34 9.77
N LEU A 140 0.27 -8.50 9.95
CA LEU A 140 0.04 -7.31 9.13
C LEU A 140 1.14 -6.27 9.31
N GLN A 141 1.69 -6.12 10.50
CA GLN A 141 2.84 -5.24 10.75
C GLN A 141 4.06 -5.67 9.94
N SER A 142 4.41 -6.97 9.95
CA SER A 142 5.49 -7.51 9.15
C SER A 142 5.21 -7.33 7.65
N PHE A 143 3.98 -7.61 7.23
CA PHE A 143 3.55 -7.45 5.84
C PHE A 143 3.66 -6.00 5.34
N LEU A 144 3.19 -5.02 6.12
CA LEU A 144 3.27 -3.60 5.76
C LEU A 144 4.72 -3.10 5.67
N LEU A 145 5.57 -3.52 6.60
CA LEU A 145 6.97 -3.10 6.61
C LEU A 145 7.77 -3.69 5.46
N TYR A 146 7.61 -4.98 5.17
CA TYR A 146 8.47 -5.71 4.23
C TYR A 146 7.80 -6.06 2.90
N GLY A 147 6.48 -5.95 2.79
CA GLY A 147 5.72 -6.34 1.60
C GLY A 147 5.57 -7.85 1.43
N ILE A 148 6.06 -8.65 2.37
CA ILE A 148 5.87 -10.11 2.43
C ILE A 148 5.66 -10.55 3.86
N ALA A 149 4.83 -11.61 4.04
CA ALA A 149 4.68 -12.28 5.33
C ALA A 149 4.26 -13.73 5.13
N PHE A 150 4.51 -14.57 6.14
CA PHE A 150 4.27 -16.00 6.08
C PHE A 150 3.35 -16.45 7.22
N VAL A 151 2.46 -17.39 6.89
CA VAL A 151 1.68 -18.15 7.88
C VAL A 151 2.12 -19.60 7.79
N GLU A 152 2.54 -20.17 8.92
CA GLU A 152 2.99 -21.55 9.04
C GLU A 152 1.86 -22.46 9.56
N ASN A 153 2.02 -23.77 9.36
CA ASN A 153 1.11 -24.80 9.84
C ASN A 153 -0.33 -24.69 9.30
N VAL A 154 -0.49 -24.09 8.11
CA VAL A 154 -1.78 -24.07 7.41
C VAL A 154 -2.04 -25.47 6.84
N THR A 155 -3.19 -26.07 7.13
CA THR A 155 -3.55 -27.33 6.49
C THR A 155 -3.53 -27.18 4.96
N PRO A 156 -2.78 -28.03 4.21
CA PRO A 156 -2.53 -27.81 2.78
C PRO A 156 -3.74 -28.19 1.91
N THR A 157 -4.82 -27.44 2.06
CA THR A 157 -6.05 -27.57 1.28
C THR A 157 -6.52 -26.23 0.76
N LYS A 158 -7.40 -26.24 -0.23
CA LYS A 158 -8.03 -25.04 -0.77
C LYS A 158 -8.82 -24.30 0.29
N GLU A 159 -9.61 -25.04 1.04
CA GLU A 159 -10.53 -24.53 2.05
C GLU A 159 -9.77 -23.77 3.14
N HIS A 160 -8.65 -24.34 3.62
CA HIS A 160 -7.83 -23.67 4.63
C HIS A 160 -7.06 -22.47 4.06
N THR A 161 -6.65 -22.51 2.79
CA THR A 161 -6.10 -21.34 2.11
C THR A 161 -7.12 -20.21 2.06
N GLU A 162 -8.36 -20.52 1.73
CA GLU A 162 -9.46 -19.56 1.70
C GLU A 162 -9.77 -18.98 3.08
N ILE A 163 -9.79 -19.81 4.13
CA ILE A 163 -10.01 -19.37 5.51
C ILE A 163 -8.92 -18.38 5.95
N VAL A 164 -7.66 -18.70 5.69
CA VAL A 164 -6.52 -17.83 6.04
C VAL A 164 -6.60 -16.50 5.28
N ALA A 165 -6.91 -16.51 4.00
CA ALA A 165 -7.07 -15.29 3.21
C ALA A 165 -8.24 -14.43 3.73
N LYS A 166 -9.38 -15.03 4.03
CA LYS A 166 -10.57 -14.35 4.54
C LYS A 166 -10.43 -13.79 5.96
N ARG A 167 -9.46 -14.26 6.73
CA ARG A 167 -9.15 -13.64 8.04
C ARG A 167 -8.71 -12.20 7.89
N ILE A 168 -8.07 -11.86 6.76
CA ILE A 168 -7.62 -10.49 6.48
C ILE A 168 -8.72 -9.69 5.79
N SER A 169 -9.24 -10.21 4.66
CA SER A 169 -10.20 -9.47 3.86
C SER A 169 -11.02 -10.38 2.92
N ILE A 170 -11.94 -9.78 2.18
CA ILE A 170 -12.65 -10.47 1.10
C ILE A 170 -11.67 -10.83 -0.03
N ILE A 171 -11.91 -11.99 -0.66
CA ILE A 171 -11.13 -12.44 -1.81
C ILE A 171 -11.65 -11.73 -3.07
N ARG A 172 -10.73 -11.12 -3.83
CA ARG A 172 -11.03 -10.52 -5.13
C ARG A 172 -11.20 -11.63 -6.17
N GLU A 173 -12.38 -11.78 -6.71
CA GLU A 173 -12.63 -12.65 -7.84
C GLU A 173 -12.11 -12.01 -9.13
N THR A 174 -11.42 -12.79 -9.96
CA THR A 174 -10.78 -12.33 -11.19
C THR A 174 -11.08 -13.29 -12.33
N ILE A 175 -10.49 -13.06 -13.53
CA ILE A 175 -10.54 -14.01 -14.65
C ILE A 175 -9.95 -15.39 -14.31
N TYR A 176 -9.20 -15.51 -13.22
CA TYR A 176 -8.67 -16.77 -12.68
C TYR A 176 -9.61 -17.42 -11.64
N GLY A 177 -10.79 -16.84 -11.46
CA GLY A 177 -11.75 -17.23 -10.43
C GLY A 177 -11.41 -16.61 -9.07
N ARG A 178 -12.16 -17.07 -8.06
CA ARG A 178 -11.97 -16.65 -6.67
C ARG A 178 -10.72 -17.27 -6.03
N MET A 179 -10.50 -18.55 -6.30
CA MET A 179 -9.32 -19.30 -5.89
C MET A 179 -8.72 -19.96 -7.12
N TRP A 180 -7.43 -19.78 -7.35
CA TRP A 180 -6.73 -20.40 -8.46
C TRP A 180 -5.85 -21.56 -7.98
N TYR A 181 -5.62 -22.49 -8.91
CA TYR A 181 -4.73 -23.63 -8.73
C TYR A 181 -3.71 -23.66 -9.84
N PHE A 182 -2.45 -23.83 -9.50
CA PHE A 182 -1.41 -24.10 -10.46
C PHE A 182 -0.94 -25.55 -10.30
N THR A 183 -1.24 -26.33 -11.30
CA THR A 183 -0.57 -27.61 -11.60
C THR A 183 0.09 -27.45 -12.94
N SER A 184 1.10 -28.26 -13.24
CA SER A 184 1.75 -28.22 -14.56
C SER A 184 0.95 -29.05 -15.58
N ASP A 185 -0.31 -28.73 -15.75
CA ASP A 185 -1.27 -29.48 -16.59
C ASP A 185 -1.61 -28.80 -17.91
N PHE A 186 -1.02 -27.63 -18.19
CA PHE A 186 -1.28 -26.82 -19.40
C PHE A 186 -2.78 -26.50 -19.63
N SER A 187 -3.58 -26.50 -18.57
CA SER A 187 -5.00 -26.19 -18.64
C SER A 187 -5.31 -24.77 -19.10
N ARG A 188 -4.33 -23.87 -18.98
CA ARG A 188 -4.39 -22.48 -19.47
C ARG A 188 -3.15 -22.15 -20.32
N GLY A 189 -3.27 -21.13 -21.18
CA GLY A 189 -2.18 -20.61 -22.01
C GLY A 189 -1.11 -19.80 -21.27
N ASP A 190 -1.11 -19.83 -19.94
CA ASP A 190 -0.24 -19.06 -19.07
C ASP A 190 1.00 -19.88 -18.66
N THR A 191 2.17 -19.23 -18.63
CA THR A 191 3.46 -19.83 -18.23
C THR A 191 3.47 -20.32 -16.78
N ALA A 192 2.59 -19.81 -15.93
CA ALA A 192 2.40 -20.29 -14.56
C ALA A 192 2.05 -21.79 -14.49
N TYR A 193 1.34 -22.31 -15.52
CA TYR A 193 0.93 -23.71 -15.65
C TYR A 193 1.98 -24.62 -16.29
N THR A 194 3.23 -24.16 -16.37
CA THR A 194 4.38 -24.91 -16.90
C THR A 194 5.37 -25.28 -15.79
N LYS A 195 6.35 -26.15 -16.08
CA LYS A 195 7.48 -26.46 -15.18
C LYS A 195 8.68 -25.56 -15.37
N LEU A 196 8.60 -24.60 -16.28
CA LEU A 196 9.70 -23.68 -16.60
C LEU A 196 9.92 -22.66 -15.46
N ALA A 197 11.11 -22.09 -15.43
CA ALA A 197 11.38 -20.95 -14.59
C ALA A 197 10.52 -19.76 -15.03
N LEU A 198 10.07 -19.00 -14.06
CA LEU A 198 9.44 -17.69 -14.25
C LEU A 198 10.37 -16.61 -13.70
N ASP A 199 10.72 -15.64 -14.54
CA ASP A 199 11.49 -14.49 -14.11
C ASP A 199 10.64 -13.62 -13.16
N ARG A 200 11.31 -12.76 -12.41
CA ARG A 200 10.67 -11.81 -11.48
C ARG A 200 9.69 -10.89 -12.19
N HIS A 201 8.50 -10.77 -11.65
CA HIS A 201 7.41 -9.97 -12.19
C HIS A 201 6.41 -9.59 -11.09
N THR A 202 5.56 -8.62 -11.35
CA THR A 202 4.31 -8.40 -10.64
C THR A 202 3.15 -8.93 -11.48
N ASP A 203 2.14 -9.49 -10.83
CA ASP A 203 0.99 -10.09 -11.52
C ASP A 203 -0.05 -9.05 -11.92
N THR A 204 -0.87 -9.44 -12.92
CA THR A 204 -2.06 -8.72 -13.37
C THR A 204 -1.79 -7.27 -13.81
N THR A 205 -0.61 -7.02 -14.38
CA THR A 205 -0.23 -5.69 -14.88
C THR A 205 -1.16 -5.19 -15.99
N TYR A 206 -1.86 -6.09 -16.67
CA TYR A 206 -2.90 -5.84 -17.68
C TYR A 206 -4.27 -5.51 -17.09
N PHE A 207 -4.45 -5.51 -15.76
CA PHE A 207 -5.62 -4.92 -15.12
C PHE A 207 -5.44 -3.41 -14.99
N GLN A 208 -6.53 -2.65 -15.08
CA GLN A 208 -6.49 -1.21 -14.83
C GLN A 208 -5.98 -0.93 -13.42
N GLU A 209 -6.45 -1.69 -12.46
CA GLU A 209 -5.91 -1.78 -11.11
C GLU A 209 -5.34 -3.20 -10.91
N PRO A 210 -4.00 -3.36 -10.91
CA PRO A 210 -3.37 -4.64 -10.60
C PRO A 210 -3.81 -5.19 -9.24
N CYS A 211 -3.87 -6.52 -9.11
CA CYS A 211 -4.19 -7.14 -7.84
C CYS A 211 -3.23 -6.66 -6.74
N GLY A 212 -3.77 -6.26 -5.59
CA GLY A 212 -3.00 -5.64 -4.52
C GLY A 212 -2.13 -6.65 -3.79
N ILE A 213 -2.75 -7.70 -3.26
CA ILE A 213 -2.06 -8.76 -2.51
C ILE A 213 -2.29 -10.10 -3.17
N GLN A 214 -1.22 -10.88 -3.28
CA GLN A 214 -1.27 -12.24 -3.78
C GLN A 214 -0.93 -13.23 -2.67
N VAL A 215 -1.74 -14.27 -2.56
CA VAL A 215 -1.56 -15.35 -1.60
C VAL A 215 -1.11 -16.59 -2.34
N PHE A 216 -0.01 -17.20 -1.89
CA PHE A 216 0.50 -18.47 -2.38
C PHE A 216 0.52 -19.50 -1.27
N HIS A 217 -0.09 -20.65 -1.49
CA HIS A 217 0.00 -21.79 -0.57
C HIS A 217 0.41 -23.04 -1.33
N CYS A 218 1.51 -23.65 -0.92
CA CYS A 218 1.94 -24.92 -1.45
C CYS A 218 1.10 -26.05 -0.86
N LEU A 219 0.33 -26.75 -1.69
CA LEU A 219 -0.47 -27.89 -1.26
C LEU A 219 0.31 -29.19 -1.37
N LYS A 220 1.12 -29.32 -2.44
CA LYS A 220 1.94 -30.53 -2.68
C LYS A 220 3.17 -30.15 -3.49
N HIS A 221 4.30 -30.76 -3.16
CA HIS A 221 5.54 -30.66 -3.93
C HIS A 221 6.35 -31.93 -3.81
N GLU A 222 6.38 -32.69 -4.89
CA GLU A 222 7.17 -33.91 -5.06
C GLU A 222 8.16 -33.67 -6.20
N GLY A 223 9.45 -33.63 -5.88
CA GLY A 223 10.53 -33.37 -6.87
C GLY A 223 11.51 -32.30 -6.41
N THR A 224 12.28 -31.79 -7.36
CA THR A 224 13.37 -30.86 -7.12
C THR A 224 13.06 -29.46 -7.69
N GLY A 225 13.84 -28.45 -7.25
CA GLY A 225 13.66 -27.06 -7.71
C GLY A 225 12.41 -26.38 -7.18
N GLY A 226 11.90 -25.42 -7.94
CA GLY A 226 10.63 -24.72 -7.67
C GLY A 226 10.69 -23.79 -6.46
N ARG A 227 11.88 -23.28 -6.09
CA ARG A 227 11.98 -22.20 -5.11
C ARG A 227 11.27 -20.96 -5.63
N THR A 228 10.66 -20.21 -4.74
CA THR A 228 10.07 -18.90 -5.02
C THR A 228 11.14 -17.84 -4.88
N LEU A 229 11.30 -17.01 -5.91
CA LEU A 229 12.11 -15.82 -5.88
C LEU A 229 11.27 -14.64 -5.43
N LEU A 230 11.81 -13.82 -4.52
CA LEU A 230 11.21 -12.57 -4.06
C LEU A 230 12.23 -11.44 -4.18
N VAL A 231 11.82 -10.29 -4.70
CA VAL A 231 12.68 -9.11 -4.86
C VAL A 231 11.88 -7.87 -4.46
N ASP A 232 12.40 -7.06 -3.53
CA ASP A 232 11.80 -5.77 -3.20
C ASP A 232 12.01 -4.79 -4.37
N GLY A 233 10.96 -4.60 -5.16
CA GLY A 233 10.99 -3.72 -6.31
C GLY A 233 11.18 -2.25 -5.93
N PHE A 234 10.69 -1.84 -4.76
CA PHE A 234 10.89 -0.48 -4.28
C PHE A 234 12.35 -0.23 -3.89
N HIS A 235 13.01 -1.20 -3.26
CA HIS A 235 14.45 -1.12 -3.02
C HIS A 235 15.22 -0.97 -4.33
N ALA A 236 14.94 -1.81 -5.32
CA ALA A 236 15.61 -1.75 -6.61
C ALA A 236 15.34 -0.43 -7.36
N ALA A 237 14.10 0.06 -7.34
CA ALA A 237 13.74 1.34 -7.94
C ALA A 237 14.45 2.52 -7.27
N GLU A 238 14.60 2.48 -5.94
CA GLU A 238 15.31 3.52 -5.19
C GLU A 238 16.81 3.52 -5.53
N GLN A 239 17.43 2.34 -5.71
CA GLN A 239 18.81 2.27 -6.19
C GLN A 239 18.97 2.92 -7.57
N VAL A 240 17.99 2.75 -8.48
CA VAL A 240 17.97 3.43 -9.78
C VAL A 240 17.77 4.93 -9.60
N ARG A 241 16.89 5.38 -8.70
CA ARG A 241 16.68 6.80 -8.41
C ARG A 241 17.96 7.49 -7.95
N LEU A 242 18.73 6.82 -7.08
CA LEU A 242 19.99 7.35 -6.55
C LEU A 242 21.13 7.37 -7.60
N GLN A 243 21.20 6.38 -8.47
CA GLN A 243 22.30 6.23 -9.44
C GLN A 243 22.04 6.98 -10.75
N ALA A 244 20.78 7.03 -11.20
CA ALA A 244 20.35 7.60 -12.47
C ALA A 244 18.91 8.15 -12.34
N PRO A 245 18.73 9.31 -11.68
CA PRO A 245 17.40 9.87 -11.41
C PRO A 245 16.59 10.12 -12.70
N GLU A 246 17.24 10.43 -13.81
CA GLU A 246 16.60 10.59 -15.12
C GLU A 246 16.00 9.28 -15.65
N HIS A 247 16.58 8.12 -15.32
CA HIS A 247 16.01 6.81 -15.62
C HIS A 247 14.75 6.55 -14.78
N PHE A 248 14.81 6.84 -13.49
CA PHE A 248 13.66 6.72 -12.60
C PHE A 248 12.48 7.58 -13.10
N GLU A 249 12.72 8.85 -13.40
CA GLU A 249 11.70 9.76 -13.91
C GLU A 249 11.08 9.27 -15.22
N LEU A 250 11.89 8.75 -16.13
CA LEU A 250 11.40 8.27 -17.40
C LEU A 250 10.50 7.04 -17.21
N LEU A 251 10.87 6.12 -16.31
CA LEU A 251 10.05 4.95 -15.95
C LEU A 251 8.77 5.33 -15.20
N ALA A 252 8.76 6.49 -14.52
CA ALA A 252 7.60 7.02 -13.82
C ALA A 252 6.66 7.85 -14.71
N LYS A 253 7.13 8.35 -15.86
CA LYS A 253 6.35 9.24 -16.72
C LYS A 253 5.79 8.58 -17.98
N VAL A 254 6.48 7.58 -18.55
CA VAL A 254 6.06 6.96 -19.80
C VAL A 254 5.00 5.89 -19.53
N PRO A 255 3.76 6.09 -19.99
CA PRO A 255 2.72 5.08 -19.84
C PRO A 255 3.00 3.90 -20.77
N LEU A 256 2.89 2.71 -20.23
CA LEU A 256 2.98 1.44 -20.96
C LEU A 256 1.63 0.78 -21.06
N ARG A 257 1.39 0.11 -22.17
CA ARG A 257 0.31 -0.84 -22.33
C ARG A 257 0.81 -2.22 -21.91
N HIS A 258 0.05 -2.87 -21.04
CA HIS A 258 0.16 -4.29 -20.73
C HIS A 258 -1.07 -4.99 -21.29
N GLU A 259 -0.90 -6.14 -21.91
CA GLU A 259 -1.95 -6.82 -22.64
C GLU A 259 -1.88 -8.33 -22.39
N TYR A 260 -3.03 -8.89 -22.09
CA TYR A 260 -3.20 -10.33 -21.92
C TYR A 260 -4.33 -10.81 -22.82
N VAL A 261 -4.03 -11.76 -23.70
CA VAL A 261 -4.99 -12.38 -24.62
C VAL A 261 -4.99 -13.88 -24.37
N GLU A 262 -6.13 -14.42 -24.01
CA GLU A 262 -6.32 -15.86 -23.81
C GLU A 262 -7.49 -16.35 -24.67
N LYS A 263 -7.25 -17.41 -25.44
CA LYS A 263 -8.26 -18.08 -26.27
C LYS A 263 -8.02 -19.59 -26.23
N VAL A 264 -8.08 -20.17 -25.03
CA VAL A 264 -7.79 -21.60 -24.82
C VAL A 264 -8.93 -22.23 -24.00
N GLY A 265 -9.42 -23.37 -24.44
CA GLY A 265 -10.29 -24.23 -23.65
C GLY A 265 -11.61 -23.60 -23.17
N GLY A 266 -12.15 -22.61 -23.81
CA GLY A 266 -13.37 -21.91 -23.37
C GLY A 266 -13.08 -20.63 -22.55
N CYS A 267 -11.84 -20.36 -22.20
CA CYS A 267 -11.42 -19.08 -21.65
C CYS A 267 -11.21 -18.08 -22.78
N HIS A 268 -11.98 -16.99 -22.78
CA HIS A 268 -11.87 -15.91 -23.75
C HIS A 268 -11.68 -14.59 -23.00
N ASN A 269 -10.42 -14.16 -22.88
CA ASN A 269 -10.06 -12.92 -22.20
C ASN A 269 -9.20 -12.05 -23.09
N HIS A 270 -9.48 -10.74 -23.10
CA HIS A 270 -8.63 -9.73 -23.68
C HIS A 270 -8.58 -8.53 -22.72
N MET A 271 -7.52 -8.47 -21.93
CA MET A 271 -7.34 -7.50 -20.87
C MET A 271 -6.26 -6.50 -21.26
N ILE A 272 -6.47 -5.23 -20.97
CA ILE A 272 -5.52 -4.15 -21.24
C ILE A 272 -5.47 -3.23 -20.02
N GLY A 273 -4.27 -3.09 -19.47
CA GLY A 273 -3.96 -2.10 -18.44
C GLY A 273 -2.94 -1.09 -18.97
N VAL A 274 -3.10 0.18 -18.62
CA VAL A 274 -2.18 1.25 -19.03
C VAL A 274 -1.70 2.00 -17.79
N GLY A 275 -0.40 2.22 -17.71
CA GLY A 275 0.22 2.99 -16.65
C GLY A 275 1.74 2.99 -16.76
N PRO A 276 2.44 3.89 -16.07
CA PRO A 276 3.89 3.85 -16.03
C PRO A 276 4.38 2.61 -15.30
N LEU A 277 5.64 2.22 -15.54
CA LEU A 277 6.27 1.12 -14.82
C LEU A 277 6.41 1.43 -13.35
N LEU A 278 6.84 2.65 -13.00
CA LEU A 278 6.93 3.16 -11.64
C LEU A 278 5.80 4.17 -11.42
N ASN A 279 4.92 3.91 -10.47
CA ASN A 279 3.80 4.82 -10.16
C ASN A 279 4.10 5.56 -8.86
N VAL A 280 4.11 6.89 -8.94
CA VAL A 280 4.46 7.78 -7.83
C VAL A 280 3.31 8.73 -7.51
N TYR A 281 3.22 9.14 -6.25
CA TYR A 281 2.29 10.19 -5.86
C TYR A 281 2.75 11.55 -6.41
N PRO A 282 1.85 12.33 -7.06
CA PRO A 282 2.24 13.57 -7.74
C PRO A 282 2.82 14.64 -6.84
N TRP A 283 2.44 14.66 -5.54
CA TRP A 283 2.83 15.73 -4.62
C TRP A 283 4.21 15.54 -3.97
N ASN A 284 4.68 14.30 -3.81
CA ASN A 284 5.93 14.00 -3.11
C ASN A 284 6.85 13.03 -3.85
N ASN A 285 6.45 12.55 -5.04
CA ASN A 285 7.17 11.55 -5.84
C ASN A 285 7.44 10.22 -5.09
N GLU A 286 6.67 9.91 -4.06
CA GLU A 286 6.78 8.65 -3.36
C GLU A 286 6.25 7.50 -4.22
N LEU A 287 7.05 6.45 -4.37
CA LEU A 287 6.68 5.26 -5.13
C LEU A 287 5.62 4.45 -4.37
N TYR A 288 4.50 4.13 -5.01
CA TYR A 288 3.42 3.35 -4.41
C TYR A 288 3.05 2.07 -5.15
N LEU A 289 3.41 1.94 -6.46
CA LEU A 289 3.13 0.75 -7.25
C LEU A 289 4.17 0.56 -8.36
N ILE A 290 4.61 -0.68 -8.55
CA ILE A 290 5.42 -1.13 -9.69
C ILE A 290 4.58 -2.04 -10.57
N ARG A 291 4.53 -1.73 -11.89
CA ARG A 291 3.99 -2.59 -12.93
C ARG A 291 5.16 -3.20 -13.71
N TYR A 292 5.68 -4.32 -13.27
CA TYR A 292 6.82 -4.95 -13.93
C TYR A 292 6.50 -6.38 -14.33
N ASN A 293 6.14 -6.57 -15.60
CA ASN A 293 5.95 -7.89 -16.17
C ASN A 293 6.36 -7.85 -17.64
N ASN A 294 7.48 -8.52 -17.98
CA ASN A 294 7.99 -8.56 -19.34
C ASN A 294 7.21 -9.52 -20.25
N TYR A 295 6.41 -10.43 -19.68
CA TYR A 295 5.56 -11.35 -20.46
C TYR A 295 4.32 -10.64 -21.01
N ASP A 296 3.77 -9.67 -20.26
CA ASP A 296 2.52 -8.98 -20.58
C ASP A 296 2.74 -7.61 -21.20
N ARG A 297 3.99 -7.11 -21.22
CA ARG A 297 4.29 -5.79 -21.77
C ARG A 297 4.08 -5.75 -23.27
N ALA A 298 3.14 -4.93 -23.74
CA ALA A 298 2.86 -4.72 -25.13
C ALA A 298 3.87 -3.76 -25.80
N VAL A 299 3.70 -3.54 -27.11
CA VAL A 299 4.52 -2.60 -27.88
C VAL A 299 4.37 -1.18 -27.35
N ILE A 300 5.48 -0.47 -27.20
CA ILE A 300 5.50 0.93 -26.77
C ILE A 300 5.25 1.82 -27.99
N ASN A 301 4.03 2.29 -28.11
CA ASN A 301 3.59 3.21 -29.17
C ASN A 301 2.96 4.51 -28.60
N THR A 302 3.10 4.73 -27.30
CA THR A 302 2.55 5.89 -26.58
C THR A 302 3.43 7.14 -26.66
N VAL A 303 4.68 6.97 -27.10
CA VAL A 303 5.69 8.05 -27.14
C VAL A 303 6.55 7.96 -28.41
N PRO A 304 7.20 9.07 -28.86
CA PRO A 304 8.07 9.07 -30.03
C PRO A 304 9.29 8.15 -29.88
N HIS A 305 9.80 7.62 -31.01
CA HIS A 305 10.94 6.70 -31.07
C HIS A 305 12.18 7.11 -30.25
N PRO A 306 12.64 8.37 -30.21
CA PRO A 306 13.78 8.74 -29.38
C PRO A 306 13.52 8.51 -27.87
N VAL A 307 12.27 8.72 -27.43
CA VAL A 307 11.86 8.46 -26.04
C VAL A 307 11.83 6.94 -25.76
N VAL A 308 11.33 6.14 -26.70
CA VAL A 308 11.33 4.67 -26.60
C VAL A 308 12.74 4.13 -26.37
N ARG A 309 13.73 4.60 -27.12
CA ARG A 309 15.12 4.17 -26.93
C ARG A 309 15.64 4.48 -25.53
N ARG A 310 15.41 5.71 -25.06
CA ARG A 310 15.79 6.13 -23.69
C ARG A 310 15.07 5.30 -22.63
N TRP A 311 13.79 5.02 -22.86
CA TRP A 311 13.00 4.18 -21.95
C TRP A 311 13.59 2.77 -21.84
N TYR A 312 14.00 2.15 -22.95
CA TYR A 312 14.65 0.83 -22.90
C TYR A 312 16.00 0.86 -22.17
N HIS A 313 16.74 1.97 -22.23
CA HIS A 313 17.95 2.13 -21.41
C HIS A 313 17.60 2.17 -19.92
N ALA A 314 16.61 2.96 -19.53
CA ALA A 314 16.12 3.03 -18.16
C ALA A 314 15.57 1.68 -17.64
N HIS A 315 14.79 0.99 -18.49
CA HIS A 315 14.27 -0.35 -18.18
C HIS A 315 15.38 -1.36 -17.94
N ARG A 316 16.45 -1.35 -18.77
CA ARG A 316 17.61 -2.22 -18.56
C ARG A 316 18.35 -1.91 -17.26
N ALA A 317 18.48 -0.65 -16.88
CA ALA A 317 19.08 -0.27 -15.61
C ALA A 317 18.29 -0.84 -14.42
N LEU A 318 16.96 -0.69 -14.44
CA LEU A 318 16.10 -1.29 -13.39
C LEU A 318 16.16 -2.83 -13.42
N THR A 319 16.11 -3.44 -14.60
CA THR A 319 16.22 -4.91 -14.75
C THR A 319 17.55 -5.43 -14.20
N ALA A 320 18.64 -4.73 -14.46
CA ALA A 320 19.95 -5.08 -13.90
C ALA A 320 19.96 -5.01 -12.37
N GLU A 321 19.35 -3.98 -11.79
CA GLU A 321 19.25 -3.86 -10.34
C GLU A 321 18.36 -4.94 -9.73
N LEU A 322 17.19 -5.22 -10.34
CA LEU A 322 16.30 -6.31 -9.93
C LEU A 322 16.97 -7.70 -9.98
N ARG A 323 17.94 -7.89 -10.87
CA ARG A 323 18.66 -9.16 -11.08
C ARG A 323 19.99 -9.25 -10.32
N ARG A 324 20.31 -8.27 -9.47
CA ARG A 324 21.50 -8.39 -8.62
C ARG A 324 21.31 -9.55 -7.64
N PRO A 325 22.25 -10.50 -7.52
CA PRO A 325 22.12 -11.65 -6.61
C PRO A 325 21.82 -11.26 -5.16
N ARG A 326 22.38 -10.13 -4.69
CA ARG A 326 22.11 -9.61 -3.34
C ARG A 326 20.65 -9.20 -3.10
N ASN A 327 19.89 -8.92 -4.15
CA ASN A 327 18.48 -8.53 -4.06
C ASN A 327 17.53 -9.73 -4.15
N GLU A 328 18.04 -10.93 -4.40
CA GLU A 328 17.25 -12.15 -4.60
C GLU A 328 17.06 -12.91 -3.29
N LEU A 329 15.85 -12.89 -2.75
CA LEU A 329 15.46 -13.75 -1.63
C LEU A 329 14.80 -15.03 -2.18
N TRP A 330 15.45 -16.16 -2.01
CA TRP A 330 14.95 -17.45 -2.44
C TRP A 330 14.32 -18.23 -1.29
N VAL A 331 13.03 -18.58 -1.45
CA VAL A 331 12.25 -19.29 -0.45
C VAL A 331 11.69 -20.59 -1.02
N LYS A 332 11.85 -21.68 -0.29
CA LYS A 332 11.19 -22.94 -0.59
C LYS A 332 9.82 -22.97 0.11
N LEU A 333 8.75 -22.83 -0.64
CA LEU A 333 7.40 -23.07 -0.11
C LEU A 333 7.20 -24.58 0.04
N LYS A 334 6.88 -24.99 1.26
CA LYS A 334 6.54 -26.38 1.62
C LYS A 334 5.04 -26.46 1.89
N PRO A 335 4.42 -27.66 1.79
CA PRO A 335 3.04 -27.84 2.24
C PRO A 335 2.85 -27.34 3.68
N GLY A 336 1.81 -26.55 3.89
CA GLY A 336 1.54 -25.93 5.19
C GLY A 336 2.14 -24.53 5.39
N LYS A 337 2.89 -24.00 4.40
CA LYS A 337 3.41 -22.64 4.44
C LYS A 337 2.71 -21.76 3.41
N ALA A 338 1.97 -20.78 3.89
CA ALA A 338 1.33 -19.76 3.04
C ALA A 338 2.17 -18.47 3.02
N LEU A 339 2.36 -17.91 1.83
CA LEU A 339 3.07 -16.66 1.58
C LEU A 339 2.08 -15.60 1.09
N PHE A 340 2.14 -14.43 1.69
CA PHE A 340 1.44 -13.23 1.22
C PHE A 340 2.44 -12.25 0.64
N VAL A 341 2.15 -11.71 -0.53
CA VAL A 341 3.02 -10.79 -1.27
C VAL A 341 2.25 -9.51 -1.58
N ASP A 342 2.81 -8.36 -1.23
CA ASP A 342 2.38 -7.05 -1.75
C ASP A 342 2.79 -6.96 -3.24
N ASN A 343 1.87 -7.31 -4.11
CA ASN A 343 2.09 -7.38 -5.55
C ASN A 343 2.30 -6.00 -6.19
N TRP A 344 2.03 -4.91 -5.46
CA TRP A 344 2.38 -3.57 -5.90
C TRP A 344 3.83 -3.20 -5.63
N ARG A 345 4.52 -3.99 -4.78
CA ARG A 345 5.88 -3.70 -4.32
C ARG A 345 6.87 -4.80 -4.62
N VAL A 346 6.54 -6.05 -4.26
CA VAL A 346 7.48 -7.18 -4.31
C VAL A 346 7.26 -7.99 -5.57
N LEU A 347 8.32 -8.09 -6.38
CA LEU A 347 8.33 -8.95 -7.52
C LEU A 347 8.57 -10.39 -7.07
N HIS A 348 7.90 -11.31 -7.73
CA HIS A 348 8.08 -12.73 -7.47
C HIS A 348 8.38 -13.49 -8.76
N GLY A 349 9.02 -14.63 -8.59
CA GLY A 349 9.38 -15.54 -9.67
C GLY A 349 9.50 -16.97 -9.14
N ARG A 350 9.87 -17.86 -10.02
CA ARG A 350 9.99 -19.28 -9.70
C ARG A 350 11.14 -19.93 -10.43
N GLU A 351 11.93 -20.70 -9.71
CA GLU A 351 12.88 -21.63 -10.30
C GLU A 351 12.15 -22.74 -11.06
N ALA A 352 12.75 -23.25 -12.15
CA ALA A 352 12.26 -24.45 -12.80
C ALA A 352 12.19 -25.63 -11.81
N PHE A 353 11.29 -26.56 -12.04
CA PHE A 353 11.12 -27.70 -11.14
C PHE A 353 10.86 -28.98 -11.91
N THR A 354 11.09 -30.10 -11.23
CA THR A 354 10.74 -31.44 -11.69
C THR A 354 9.63 -32.04 -10.80
N GLY A 355 9.02 -33.12 -11.25
CA GLY A 355 7.99 -33.83 -10.50
C GLY A 355 6.65 -33.09 -10.47
N TYR A 356 5.86 -33.36 -9.42
CA TYR A 356 4.54 -32.79 -9.23
C TYR A 356 4.57 -31.65 -8.24
N ARG A 357 3.97 -30.51 -8.58
CA ARG A 357 3.85 -29.35 -7.73
C ARG A 357 2.45 -28.75 -7.86
N GLN A 358 1.78 -28.56 -6.74
CA GLN A 358 0.47 -27.93 -6.66
C GLN A 358 0.52 -26.73 -5.73
N LEU A 359 0.18 -25.58 -6.27
CA LEU A 359 -0.07 -24.34 -5.52
C LEU A 359 -1.53 -23.96 -5.61
N CYS A 360 -2.04 -23.42 -4.54
CA CYS A 360 -3.31 -22.74 -4.46
C CYS A 360 -3.10 -21.31 -4.01
N GLY A 361 -3.96 -20.40 -4.43
CA GLY A 361 -3.91 -19.04 -3.96
C GLY A 361 -5.10 -18.20 -4.41
N CYS A 362 -5.02 -16.94 -4.10
CA CYS A 362 -6.03 -15.95 -4.43
C CYS A 362 -5.43 -14.56 -4.44
N TYR A 363 -6.26 -13.59 -4.81
CA TYR A 363 -5.92 -12.18 -4.74
C TYR A 363 -6.82 -11.46 -3.73
N LEU A 364 -6.24 -10.48 -3.01
CA LEU A 364 -6.97 -9.58 -2.12
C LEU A 364 -6.79 -8.15 -2.65
N THR A 365 -7.79 -7.30 -2.40
CA THR A 365 -7.65 -5.87 -2.70
C THR A 365 -6.77 -5.21 -1.66
N ARG A 366 -5.99 -4.21 -2.08
CA ARG A 366 -5.12 -3.50 -1.17
C ARG A 366 -5.92 -2.69 -0.14
N ASP A 367 -7.00 -2.07 -0.57
CA ASP A 367 -7.85 -1.23 0.29
C ASP A 367 -8.42 -2.01 1.47
N ASP A 368 -8.94 -3.22 1.23
CA ASP A 368 -9.51 -4.06 2.29
C ASP A 368 -8.44 -4.52 3.30
N VAL A 369 -7.25 -4.88 2.82
CA VAL A 369 -6.13 -5.28 3.69
C VAL A 369 -5.66 -4.11 4.55
N LEU A 370 -5.52 -2.91 3.97
CA LEU A 370 -5.15 -1.69 4.71
C LEU A 370 -6.23 -1.29 5.70
N SER A 371 -7.51 -1.46 5.34
CA SER A 371 -8.64 -1.23 6.25
C SER A 371 -8.54 -2.10 7.50
N THR A 372 -8.31 -3.41 7.32
CA THR A 372 -8.12 -4.34 8.45
C THR A 372 -6.92 -3.95 9.31
N ALA A 373 -5.81 -3.54 8.71
CA ALA A 373 -4.63 -3.08 9.43
C ALA A 373 -4.93 -1.83 10.30
N ARG A 374 -5.65 -0.85 9.74
CA ARG A 374 -6.05 0.36 10.47
C ARG A 374 -7.01 0.07 11.62
N LEU A 375 -7.96 -0.86 11.45
CA LEU A 375 -8.87 -1.30 12.51
C LEU A 375 -8.11 -1.95 13.68
N LEU A 376 -6.96 -2.57 13.43
CA LEU A 376 -6.07 -3.11 14.44
C LEU A 376 -5.09 -2.07 15.01
N GLY A 377 -5.22 -0.80 14.64
CA GLY A 377 -4.39 0.30 15.13
C GLY A 377 -3.01 0.36 14.50
N LEU A 378 -2.80 -0.23 13.31
CA LEU A 378 -1.57 -0.09 12.54
C LEU A 378 -1.62 1.16 11.65
N GLN A 379 -0.47 1.80 11.47
CA GLN A 379 -0.31 2.87 10.49
C GLN A 379 -0.19 2.25 9.09
N ALA A 380 -1.25 2.40 8.29
CA ALA A 380 -1.36 1.77 6.98
C ALA A 380 -2.10 2.66 5.95
#